data_bc9ca1f12102ca0408dca19eb5014767
#
_entry.id   bc9ca1f12102ca0408dca19eb5014767
#
_cell.length_a   1.000
_cell.length_b   1.000
_cell.length_c   1.000
_cell.angle_alpha   90.00
_cell.angle_beta   90.00
_cell.angle_gamma   90.00
#
_symmetry.space_group_name_H-M   'P 1'
#
loop_
_entity.id
_entity.type
_entity.pdbx_description
1 polymer ?
#
loop_
_entity_poly.entity_id
_entity_poly.type
_entity_poly.pdbx_seq_one_letter_code
_entity_poly.pdbx_strand_id
1 'polypeptide(L)'
;MKVIVIGLGSMGKRRIRLLSEHKDVEIYGIDTQEQRCKEVEDKFGIKCFASIDEVCKVEPVEAAIISTSPLSHAAIIKDCLNHNLHVFTEINLVQDGYDENIALAKKKGKVLFLSSTFLYRKETQTIIEKVHEAKCPVNYIYHVGQYLPDWHPWESYNNYFIGNPRTNGCREIMAIDLPWIVTAFGPIKNVCSMKSKNTQLNIDYDDNYLIMLEHETGAKGVFAVDVVSRKPYRHIDVYGEELQLSWNGTADSLNEYHIETKKEENITFDDASEHVDGYAAFITENPYREEINAYLKQIADPNYKPAWNFEKDKDLLDWIDVIEK
;
A
#
# COMPACT_ATOMS: atom_id res chain seq x y z
N MET A 1 -5.01 3.79 -24.51
CA MET A 1 -4.32 2.62 -23.90
C MET A 1 -5.33 1.62 -23.43
N LYS A 2 -5.09 0.30 -23.66
CA LYS A 2 -5.98 -0.77 -23.18
C LYS A 2 -5.38 -1.44 -21.94
N VAL A 3 -6.16 -1.52 -20.85
CA VAL A 3 -5.71 -1.99 -19.53
C VAL A 3 -6.62 -3.12 -19.05
N ILE A 4 -6.04 -4.19 -18.53
CA ILE A 4 -6.78 -5.23 -17.82
C ILE A 4 -6.66 -5.04 -16.30
N VAL A 5 -7.76 -5.22 -15.59
CA VAL A 5 -7.77 -5.32 -14.13
C VAL A 5 -8.02 -6.77 -13.75
N ILE A 6 -7.08 -7.37 -13.04
CA ILE A 6 -7.07 -8.79 -12.64
C ILE A 6 -7.38 -8.88 -11.15
N GLY A 7 -8.48 -9.57 -10.81
CA GLY A 7 -9.07 -9.58 -9.48
C GLY A 7 -10.10 -8.46 -9.33
N LEU A 8 -11.39 -8.81 -9.41
CA LEU A 8 -12.52 -7.89 -9.41
C LEU A 8 -13.22 -7.79 -8.04
N GLY A 9 -12.45 -7.98 -6.98
CA GLY A 9 -12.88 -7.72 -5.61
C GLY A 9 -13.01 -6.22 -5.30
N SER A 10 -12.99 -5.85 -4.02
CA SER A 10 -13.11 -4.46 -3.56
C SER A 10 -12.06 -3.54 -4.20
N MET A 11 -10.76 -3.94 -4.16
CA MET A 11 -9.67 -3.14 -4.74
C MET A 11 -9.74 -3.07 -6.26
N GLY A 12 -10.03 -4.18 -6.95
CA GLY A 12 -10.19 -4.16 -8.41
C GLY A 12 -11.31 -3.24 -8.87
N LYS A 13 -12.45 -3.24 -8.19
CA LYS A 13 -13.56 -2.31 -8.46
C LYS A 13 -13.17 -0.85 -8.22
N ARG A 14 -12.37 -0.57 -7.18
CA ARG A 14 -11.79 0.77 -6.94
C ARG A 14 -10.87 1.17 -8.09
N ARG A 15 -9.95 0.30 -8.50
CA ARG A 15 -9.02 0.57 -9.61
C ARG A 15 -9.75 0.82 -10.93
N ILE A 16 -10.80 0.04 -11.23
CA ILE A 16 -11.67 0.27 -12.40
C ILE A 16 -12.30 1.67 -12.34
N ARG A 17 -12.90 2.03 -11.22
CA ARG A 17 -13.56 3.34 -11.05
C ARG A 17 -12.58 4.49 -11.28
N LEU A 18 -11.39 4.43 -10.68
CA LEU A 18 -10.37 5.46 -10.82
C LEU A 18 -9.77 5.50 -12.23
N LEU A 19 -9.53 4.35 -12.86
CA LEU A 19 -9.10 4.29 -14.26
C LEU A 19 -10.15 4.87 -15.22
N SER A 20 -11.44 4.73 -14.92
CA SER A 20 -12.52 5.27 -15.76
C SER A 20 -12.56 6.80 -15.83
N GLU A 21 -11.83 7.48 -14.94
CA GLU A 21 -11.62 8.93 -15.01
C GLU A 21 -10.72 9.33 -16.20
N HIS A 22 -9.92 8.40 -16.72
CA HIS A 22 -9.01 8.61 -17.85
C HIS A 22 -9.69 8.23 -19.17
N LYS A 23 -10.15 9.24 -19.93
CA LYS A 23 -10.91 9.05 -21.18
C LYS A 23 -10.18 8.24 -22.26
N ASP A 24 -8.85 8.25 -22.22
CA ASP A 24 -8.00 7.56 -23.19
C ASP A 24 -7.65 6.12 -22.77
N VAL A 25 -8.27 5.63 -21.68
CA VAL A 25 -8.07 4.28 -21.16
C VAL A 25 -9.32 3.45 -21.39
N GLU A 26 -9.16 2.33 -22.09
CA GLU A 26 -10.18 1.29 -22.25
C GLU A 26 -9.87 0.15 -21.28
N ILE A 27 -10.87 -0.30 -20.52
CA ILE A 27 -10.69 -1.21 -19.38
C ILE A 27 -11.36 -2.55 -19.66
N TYR A 28 -10.67 -3.63 -19.34
CA TYR A 28 -11.19 -5.00 -19.32
C TYR A 28 -11.00 -5.63 -17.94
N GLY A 29 -11.84 -6.60 -17.61
CA GLY A 29 -11.79 -7.31 -16.33
C GLY A 29 -11.38 -8.77 -16.48
N ILE A 30 -10.68 -9.30 -15.45
CA ILE A 30 -10.41 -10.73 -15.30
C ILE A 30 -10.66 -11.14 -13.85
N ASP A 31 -11.51 -12.12 -13.62
CA ASP A 31 -11.68 -12.78 -12.31
C ASP A 31 -12.03 -14.25 -12.52
N THR A 32 -11.65 -15.09 -11.57
CA THR A 32 -12.02 -16.51 -11.54
C THR A 32 -13.47 -16.75 -11.12
N GLN A 33 -14.10 -15.75 -10.50
CA GLN A 33 -15.50 -15.79 -10.05
C GLN A 33 -16.40 -15.09 -11.08
N GLU A 34 -17.20 -15.86 -11.80
CA GLU A 34 -18.14 -15.37 -12.82
C GLU A 34 -19.10 -14.30 -12.26
N GLN A 35 -19.53 -14.45 -11.01
CA GLN A 35 -20.39 -13.47 -10.35
C GLN A 35 -19.73 -12.08 -10.26
N ARG A 36 -18.43 -12.00 -9.93
CA ARG A 36 -17.69 -10.73 -9.88
C ARG A 36 -17.53 -10.10 -11.25
N CYS A 37 -17.30 -10.92 -12.27
CA CYS A 37 -17.28 -10.46 -13.65
C CYS A 37 -18.61 -9.80 -14.02
N LYS A 38 -19.72 -10.49 -13.77
CA LYS A 38 -21.06 -9.96 -14.06
C LYS A 38 -21.37 -8.67 -13.30
N GLU A 39 -21.04 -8.60 -12.00
CA GLU A 39 -21.22 -7.37 -11.22
C GLU A 39 -20.46 -6.17 -11.80
N VAL A 40 -19.24 -6.41 -12.30
CA VAL A 40 -18.41 -5.37 -12.90
C VAL A 40 -18.89 -4.99 -14.29
N GLU A 41 -19.34 -5.95 -15.12
CA GLU A 41 -19.98 -5.70 -16.41
C GLU A 41 -21.24 -4.85 -16.25
N ASP A 42 -22.11 -5.24 -15.32
CA ASP A 42 -23.39 -4.53 -15.05
C ASP A 42 -23.14 -3.11 -14.50
N LYS A 43 -22.14 -2.95 -13.63
CA LYS A 43 -21.89 -1.67 -12.93
C LYS A 43 -21.09 -0.68 -13.75
N PHE A 44 -20.07 -1.14 -14.47
CA PHE A 44 -19.09 -0.27 -15.14
C PHE A 44 -19.15 -0.37 -16.67
N GLY A 45 -19.93 -1.31 -17.23
CA GLY A 45 -20.05 -1.50 -18.68
C GLY A 45 -18.77 -2.02 -19.35
N ILE A 46 -17.84 -2.59 -18.61
CA ILE A 46 -16.59 -3.16 -19.13
C ILE A 46 -16.78 -4.64 -19.44
N LYS A 47 -16.03 -5.14 -20.44
CA LYS A 47 -16.05 -6.55 -20.82
C LYS A 47 -15.07 -7.34 -19.96
N CYS A 48 -15.52 -8.53 -19.50
CA CYS A 48 -14.69 -9.47 -18.76
C CYS A 48 -14.23 -10.66 -19.61
N PHE A 49 -13.10 -11.25 -19.22
CA PHE A 49 -12.47 -12.40 -19.86
C PHE A 49 -12.05 -13.43 -18.80
N ALA A 50 -11.91 -14.68 -19.21
CA ALA A 50 -11.52 -15.75 -18.28
C ALA A 50 -10.01 -15.78 -18.00
N SER A 51 -9.16 -15.21 -18.88
CA SER A 51 -7.72 -15.25 -18.74
C SER A 51 -7.00 -14.14 -19.51
N ILE A 52 -5.72 -13.92 -19.18
CA ILE A 52 -4.82 -13.00 -19.90
C ILE A 52 -4.65 -13.46 -21.34
N ASP A 53 -4.49 -14.76 -21.58
CA ASP A 53 -4.39 -15.34 -22.92
C ASP A 53 -5.61 -15.04 -23.79
N GLU A 54 -6.79 -15.12 -23.21
CA GLU A 54 -8.04 -14.88 -23.94
C GLU A 54 -8.16 -13.41 -24.37
N VAL A 55 -7.97 -12.48 -23.44
CA VAL A 55 -8.08 -11.05 -23.77
C VAL A 55 -6.98 -10.62 -24.75
N CYS A 56 -5.74 -11.06 -24.59
CA CYS A 56 -4.62 -10.70 -25.47
C CYS A 56 -4.73 -11.26 -26.90
N LYS A 57 -5.56 -12.29 -27.12
CA LYS A 57 -5.84 -12.81 -28.49
C LYS A 57 -6.79 -11.91 -29.28
N VAL A 58 -7.66 -11.18 -28.60
CA VAL A 58 -8.73 -10.42 -29.25
C VAL A 58 -8.55 -8.91 -29.13
N GLU A 59 -7.79 -8.46 -28.12
CA GLU A 59 -7.56 -7.05 -27.84
C GLU A 59 -6.06 -6.74 -27.69
N PRO A 60 -5.58 -5.62 -28.23
CA PRO A 60 -4.19 -5.20 -28.10
C PRO A 60 -3.94 -4.54 -26.73
N VAL A 61 -3.98 -5.35 -25.66
CA VAL A 61 -3.77 -4.88 -24.30
C VAL A 61 -2.32 -4.46 -24.08
N GLU A 62 -2.09 -3.37 -23.36
CA GLU A 62 -0.78 -2.77 -23.13
C GLU A 62 -0.34 -2.84 -21.66
N ALA A 63 -1.31 -2.89 -20.72
CA ALA A 63 -1.03 -2.82 -19.29
C ALA A 63 -2.00 -3.67 -18.45
N ALA A 64 -1.58 -4.04 -17.26
CA ALA A 64 -2.35 -4.80 -16.29
C ALA A 64 -2.27 -4.15 -14.90
N ILE A 65 -3.39 -4.19 -14.17
CA ILE A 65 -3.47 -3.89 -12.74
C ILE A 65 -3.88 -5.17 -12.01
N ILE A 66 -3.04 -5.64 -11.09
CA ILE A 66 -3.24 -6.87 -10.32
C ILE A 66 -3.77 -6.50 -8.93
N SER A 67 -5.02 -6.88 -8.66
CA SER A 67 -5.74 -6.63 -7.40
C SER A 67 -6.24 -7.94 -6.78
N THR A 68 -5.42 -8.97 -6.83
CA THR A 68 -5.69 -10.32 -6.30
C THR A 68 -5.09 -10.49 -4.90
N SER A 69 -5.13 -11.71 -4.36
CA SER A 69 -4.42 -12.04 -3.12
C SER A 69 -2.90 -11.95 -3.31
N PRO A 70 -2.13 -11.43 -2.33
CA PRO A 70 -0.67 -11.27 -2.42
C PRO A 70 0.08 -12.55 -2.80
N LEU A 71 -0.37 -13.73 -2.35
CA LEU A 71 0.27 -15.01 -2.68
C LEU A 71 0.17 -15.40 -4.17
N SER A 72 -0.73 -14.76 -4.93
CA SER A 72 -0.89 -15.02 -6.37
C SER A 72 -0.13 -14.01 -7.25
N HIS A 73 0.36 -12.90 -6.68
CA HIS A 73 0.95 -11.81 -7.43
C HIS A 73 2.13 -12.26 -8.29
N ALA A 74 3.07 -13.02 -7.71
CA ALA A 74 4.28 -13.45 -8.41
C ALA A 74 4.00 -14.16 -9.75
N ALA A 75 3.06 -15.09 -9.75
CA ALA A 75 2.69 -15.86 -10.93
C ALA A 75 1.97 -14.99 -11.97
N ILE A 76 1.04 -14.13 -11.52
CA ILE A 76 0.27 -13.26 -12.40
C ILE A 76 1.17 -12.17 -13.02
N ILE A 77 2.10 -11.58 -12.24
CA ILE A 77 3.10 -10.63 -12.74
C ILE A 77 3.92 -11.29 -13.88
N LYS A 78 4.44 -12.50 -13.63
CA LYS A 78 5.22 -13.25 -14.64
C LYS A 78 4.42 -13.49 -15.90
N ASP A 79 3.15 -13.85 -15.78
CA ASP A 79 2.26 -14.08 -16.92
C ASP A 79 1.99 -12.77 -17.69
N CYS A 80 1.64 -11.69 -17.03
CA CYS A 80 1.48 -10.36 -17.65
C CYS A 80 2.74 -9.93 -18.40
N LEU A 81 3.91 -10.06 -17.76
CA LEU A 81 5.18 -9.72 -18.40
C LEU A 81 5.46 -10.59 -19.62
N ASN A 82 5.11 -11.89 -19.60
CA ASN A 82 5.26 -12.77 -20.75
C ASN A 82 4.38 -12.34 -21.94
N HIS A 83 3.22 -11.78 -21.67
CA HIS A 83 2.35 -11.14 -22.65
C HIS A 83 2.77 -9.71 -23.04
N ASN A 84 3.95 -9.26 -22.62
CA ASN A 84 4.49 -7.93 -22.90
C ASN A 84 3.62 -6.78 -22.35
N LEU A 85 2.96 -6.97 -21.21
CA LEU A 85 2.18 -5.93 -20.53
C LEU A 85 3.05 -5.15 -19.54
N HIS A 86 2.78 -3.86 -19.38
CA HIS A 86 3.19 -3.10 -18.22
C HIS A 86 2.36 -3.57 -17.01
N VAL A 87 2.94 -3.61 -15.82
CA VAL A 87 2.28 -4.20 -14.65
C VAL A 87 2.25 -3.21 -13.49
N PHE A 88 1.07 -3.02 -12.94
CA PHE A 88 0.83 -2.49 -11.60
C PHE A 88 0.38 -3.66 -10.72
N THR A 89 0.91 -3.76 -9.51
CA THR A 89 0.39 -4.70 -8.51
C THR A 89 0.07 -3.98 -7.20
N GLU A 90 -0.98 -4.44 -6.53
CA GLU A 90 -1.26 -4.06 -5.14
C GLU A 90 -0.08 -4.49 -4.24
N ILE A 91 -0.08 -4.01 -2.98
CA ILE A 91 0.99 -4.29 -2.01
C ILE A 91 1.33 -5.78 -1.97
N ASN A 92 2.62 -6.08 -1.85
CA ASN A 92 3.10 -7.43 -1.63
C ASN A 92 3.41 -7.66 -0.15
N LEU A 93 3.15 -8.87 0.31
CA LEU A 93 3.43 -9.30 1.67
C LEU A 93 4.50 -10.40 1.71
N VAL A 94 4.92 -10.88 0.55
CA VAL A 94 5.93 -11.92 0.38
C VAL A 94 6.81 -11.61 -0.83
N GLN A 95 8.06 -12.07 -0.81
CA GLN A 95 9.05 -11.83 -1.88
C GLN A 95 9.00 -12.87 -2.99
N ASP A 96 7.97 -13.70 -3.05
CA ASP A 96 7.87 -14.77 -4.05
C ASP A 96 8.06 -14.20 -5.46
N GLY A 97 9.01 -14.73 -6.21
CA GLY A 97 9.27 -14.36 -7.60
C GLY A 97 9.84 -12.96 -7.87
N TYR A 98 10.26 -12.20 -6.85
CA TYR A 98 10.75 -10.82 -7.02
C TYR A 98 11.93 -10.73 -7.99
N ASP A 99 13.01 -11.45 -7.73
CA ASP A 99 14.22 -11.37 -8.57
C ASP A 99 13.94 -11.76 -10.02
N GLU A 100 13.12 -12.81 -10.22
CA GLU A 100 12.73 -13.25 -11.55
C GLU A 100 11.88 -12.20 -12.28
N ASN A 101 10.89 -11.63 -11.61
CA ASN A 101 9.95 -10.68 -12.19
C ASN A 101 10.62 -9.32 -12.48
N ILE A 102 11.48 -8.84 -11.56
CA ILE A 102 12.31 -7.64 -11.78
C ILE A 102 13.21 -7.84 -13.03
N ALA A 103 13.92 -8.96 -13.08
CA ALA A 103 14.80 -9.27 -14.23
C ALA A 103 14.01 -9.40 -15.54
N LEU A 104 12.83 -10.03 -15.50
CA LEU A 104 11.97 -10.20 -16.67
C LEU A 104 11.40 -8.86 -17.16
N ALA A 105 10.91 -8.01 -16.25
CA ALA A 105 10.40 -6.68 -16.57
C ALA A 105 11.50 -5.83 -17.25
N LYS A 106 12.70 -5.81 -16.65
CA LYS A 106 13.87 -5.11 -17.19
C LYS A 106 14.25 -5.63 -18.58
N LYS A 107 14.32 -6.96 -18.77
CA LYS A 107 14.64 -7.59 -20.05
C LYS A 107 13.64 -7.21 -21.14
N LYS A 108 12.36 -7.08 -20.80
CA LYS A 108 11.29 -6.76 -21.73
C LYS A 108 11.04 -5.26 -21.89
N GLY A 109 11.72 -4.40 -21.14
CA GLY A 109 11.49 -2.95 -21.13
C GLY A 109 10.08 -2.58 -20.64
N LYS A 110 9.53 -3.33 -19.69
CA LYS A 110 8.20 -3.10 -19.15
C LYS A 110 8.26 -2.48 -17.76
N VAL A 111 7.29 -1.62 -17.48
CA VAL A 111 7.07 -1.07 -16.15
C VAL A 111 6.60 -2.19 -15.24
N LEU A 112 7.19 -2.26 -14.05
CA LEU A 112 6.76 -3.09 -12.94
C LEU A 112 6.56 -2.14 -11.74
N PHE A 113 5.32 -1.72 -11.52
CA PHE A 113 4.92 -0.74 -10.52
C PHE A 113 4.35 -1.44 -9.29
N LEU A 114 4.77 -1.03 -8.12
CA LEU A 114 4.26 -1.55 -6.85
C LEU A 114 3.45 -0.47 -6.12
N SER A 115 2.25 -0.82 -5.68
CA SER A 115 1.40 0.04 -4.85
C SER A 115 2.08 0.37 -3.52
N SER A 116 2.02 1.63 -3.14
CA SER A 116 2.42 2.14 -1.83
C SER A 116 1.64 3.42 -1.53
N THR A 117 0.35 3.24 -1.29
CA THR A 117 -0.66 4.31 -1.27
C THR A 117 -0.33 5.43 -0.26
N PHE A 118 0.28 5.10 0.88
CA PHE A 118 0.65 6.11 1.89
C PHE A 118 1.70 7.12 1.40
N LEU A 119 2.54 6.76 0.44
CA LEU A 119 3.48 7.71 -0.19
C LEU A 119 2.79 8.76 -1.07
N TYR A 120 1.52 8.58 -1.38
CA TYR A 120 0.71 9.50 -2.17
C TYR A 120 -0.28 10.32 -1.33
N ARG A 121 -0.27 10.13 0.00
CA ARG A 121 -1.05 10.98 0.92
C ARG A 121 -0.34 12.29 1.16
N LYS A 122 -1.07 13.40 1.13
CA LYS A 122 -0.50 14.74 1.38
C LYS A 122 0.07 14.86 2.79
N GLU A 123 -0.57 14.25 3.78
CA GLU A 123 -0.13 14.28 5.16
C GLU A 123 1.23 13.58 5.32
N THR A 124 1.41 12.39 4.76
CA THR A 124 2.69 11.67 4.83
C THR A 124 3.76 12.35 3.99
N GLN A 125 3.42 12.92 2.82
CA GLN A 125 4.35 13.72 2.02
C GLN A 125 4.85 14.95 2.80
N THR A 126 3.94 15.65 3.48
CA THR A 126 4.30 16.79 4.35
C THR A 126 5.20 16.38 5.52
N ILE A 127 4.90 15.23 6.17
CA ILE A 127 5.77 14.70 7.22
C ILE A 127 7.16 14.39 6.65
N ILE A 128 7.24 13.71 5.50
CA ILE A 128 8.50 13.38 4.81
C ILE A 128 9.30 14.65 4.51
N GLU A 129 8.68 15.65 3.92
CA GLU A 129 9.31 16.92 3.57
C GLU A 129 9.89 17.60 4.82
N LYS A 130 9.09 17.77 5.88
CA LYS A 130 9.52 18.41 7.13
C LYS A 130 10.64 17.64 7.84
N VAL A 131 10.58 16.30 7.84
CA VAL A 131 11.64 15.46 8.39
C VAL A 131 12.94 15.62 7.61
N HIS A 132 12.87 15.72 6.26
CA HIS A 132 14.06 15.95 5.42
C HIS A 132 14.63 17.36 5.53
N GLU A 133 13.83 18.36 5.88
CA GLU A 133 14.27 19.74 6.13
C GLU A 133 14.92 19.93 7.49
N ALA A 134 14.65 19.06 8.46
CA ALA A 134 15.22 19.12 9.79
C ALA A 134 16.74 18.91 9.75
N LYS A 135 17.50 19.79 10.43
CA LYS A 135 18.98 19.75 10.45
C LYS A 135 19.55 18.67 11.38
N CYS A 136 18.73 18.26 12.36
CA CYS A 136 19.07 17.21 13.32
C CYS A 136 18.15 16.02 13.16
N PRO A 137 18.61 14.78 13.45
CA PRO A 137 17.73 13.61 13.43
C PRO A 137 16.53 13.79 14.35
N VAL A 138 15.35 13.43 13.85
CA VAL A 138 14.10 13.43 14.60
C VAL A 138 13.70 12.00 14.93
N ASN A 139 12.97 11.83 16.02
CA ASN A 139 12.46 10.53 16.44
C ASN A 139 10.95 10.48 16.24
N TYR A 140 10.37 9.26 16.34
CA TYR A 140 8.93 9.10 16.24
C TYR A 140 8.39 8.00 17.16
N ILE A 141 7.12 8.13 17.50
CA ILE A 141 6.30 7.08 18.11
C ILE A 141 5.08 6.88 17.22
N TYR A 142 4.94 5.69 16.67
CA TYR A 142 3.85 5.35 15.75
C TYR A 142 3.08 4.14 16.24
N HIS A 143 1.76 4.22 16.26
CA HIS A 143 0.89 3.09 16.56
C HIS A 143 -0.18 2.95 15.48
N VAL A 144 -0.31 1.74 14.96
CA VAL A 144 -1.36 1.34 14.03
C VAL A 144 -2.00 0.05 14.51
N GLY A 145 -3.30 0.08 14.73
CA GLY A 145 -4.03 -1.11 15.18
C GLY A 145 -5.51 -1.04 14.85
N GLN A 146 -6.09 -2.20 14.57
CA GLN A 146 -7.53 -2.39 14.41
C GLN A 146 -7.89 -3.85 14.64
N TYR A 147 -8.98 -4.10 15.37
CA TYR A 147 -9.44 -5.45 15.64
C TYR A 147 -9.75 -6.24 14.37
N LEU A 148 -9.08 -7.35 14.18
CA LEU A 148 -9.09 -8.11 12.92
C LEU A 148 -10.50 -8.47 12.41
N PRO A 149 -11.45 -8.95 13.24
CA PRO A 149 -12.80 -9.23 12.78
C PRO A 149 -13.59 -8.02 12.27
N ASP A 150 -13.17 -6.81 12.60
CA ASP A 150 -13.84 -5.57 12.18
C ASP A 150 -13.28 -5.03 10.84
N TRP A 151 -12.25 -5.68 10.24
CA TRP A 151 -11.69 -5.25 8.95
C TRP A 151 -12.66 -5.49 7.80
N HIS A 152 -13.24 -6.71 7.77
CA HIS A 152 -14.26 -7.11 6.80
C HIS A 152 -15.44 -7.75 7.55
N PRO A 153 -16.35 -6.95 8.15
CA PRO A 153 -17.41 -7.48 9.01
C PRO A 153 -18.43 -8.38 8.27
N TRP A 154 -18.39 -8.40 6.94
CA TRP A 154 -19.26 -9.22 6.09
C TRP A 154 -18.68 -10.61 5.75
N GLU A 155 -17.41 -10.89 6.11
CA GLU A 155 -16.77 -12.18 5.88
C GLU A 155 -15.81 -12.55 7.02
N SER A 156 -15.53 -13.84 7.17
CA SER A 156 -14.55 -14.29 8.16
C SER A 156 -13.13 -13.96 7.72
N TYR A 157 -12.31 -13.42 8.63
CA TYR A 157 -10.89 -13.17 8.41
C TYR A 157 -10.09 -14.43 8.03
N ASN A 158 -10.62 -15.63 8.31
CA ASN A 158 -10.02 -16.91 7.88
C ASN A 158 -10.25 -17.22 6.40
N ASN A 159 -11.14 -16.51 5.72
CA ASN A 159 -11.54 -16.82 4.34
C ASN A 159 -10.75 -16.03 3.29
N TYR A 160 -9.88 -15.12 3.69
CA TYR A 160 -9.02 -14.37 2.79
C TYR A 160 -7.56 -14.38 3.26
N PHE A 161 -6.66 -13.71 2.53
CA PHE A 161 -5.21 -13.85 2.70
C PHE A 161 -4.69 -13.55 4.11
N ILE A 162 -5.39 -12.73 4.89
CA ILE A 162 -5.05 -12.38 6.29
C ILE A 162 -5.05 -13.61 7.22
N GLY A 163 -5.86 -14.62 6.94
CA GLY A 163 -5.86 -15.87 7.70
C GLY A 163 -4.60 -16.73 7.51
N ASN A 164 -3.78 -16.43 6.52
CA ASN A 164 -2.53 -17.15 6.26
C ASN A 164 -1.37 -16.52 7.03
N PRO A 165 -0.56 -17.30 7.79
CA PRO A 165 0.58 -16.76 8.54
C PRO A 165 1.60 -15.99 7.70
N ARG A 166 1.78 -16.33 6.41
CA ARG A 166 2.71 -15.62 5.51
C ARG A 166 2.23 -14.23 5.08
N THR A 167 0.94 -13.97 5.22
CA THR A 167 0.29 -12.72 4.79
C THR A 167 -0.57 -12.12 5.90
N ASN A 168 -0.21 -12.38 7.13
CA ASN A 168 -0.93 -12.03 8.34
C ASN A 168 -1.24 -10.53 8.47
N GLY A 169 -2.19 -10.19 9.36
CA GLY A 169 -2.68 -8.82 9.50
C GLY A 169 -1.64 -7.82 10.00
N CYS A 170 -0.78 -8.22 10.94
CA CYS A 170 0.30 -7.34 11.40
C CYS A 170 1.34 -7.10 10.29
N ARG A 171 1.65 -8.14 9.48
CA ARG A 171 2.52 -8.03 8.32
C ARG A 171 1.94 -7.09 7.26
N GLU A 172 0.64 -7.16 7.01
CA GLU A 172 -0.02 -6.23 6.09
C GLU A 172 0.12 -4.77 6.56
N ILE A 173 -0.13 -4.50 7.85
CA ILE A 173 0.06 -3.16 8.41
C ILE A 173 1.52 -2.70 8.24
N MET A 174 2.49 -3.56 8.55
CA MET A 174 3.91 -3.23 8.36
C MET A 174 4.24 -2.93 6.90
N ALA A 175 3.75 -3.74 5.95
CA ALA A 175 3.99 -3.53 4.52
C ALA A 175 3.31 -2.27 3.96
N ILE A 176 2.20 -1.83 4.54
CA ILE A 176 1.53 -0.56 4.19
C ILE A 176 2.31 0.65 4.73
N ASP A 177 2.76 0.57 5.97
CA ASP A 177 3.23 1.75 6.71
C ASP A 177 4.76 1.95 6.66
N LEU A 178 5.55 0.90 6.69
CA LEU A 178 7.01 1.03 6.67
C LEU A 178 7.56 1.70 5.40
N PRO A 179 6.97 1.57 4.18
CA PRO A 179 7.46 2.29 3.01
C PRO A 179 7.55 3.81 3.20
N TRP A 180 6.53 4.44 3.77
CA TRP A 180 6.59 5.87 4.02
C TRP A 180 7.46 6.23 5.22
N ILE A 181 7.52 5.38 6.26
CA ILE A 181 8.41 5.55 7.42
C ILE A 181 9.88 5.53 6.98
N VAL A 182 10.31 4.55 6.20
CA VAL A 182 11.70 4.51 5.72
C VAL A 182 12.00 5.60 4.71
N THR A 183 10.99 6.08 4.00
CA THR A 183 11.16 7.26 3.13
C THR A 183 11.37 8.52 3.96
N ALA A 184 10.64 8.70 5.06
CA ALA A 184 10.77 9.86 5.94
C ALA A 184 12.06 9.85 6.77
N PHE A 185 12.35 8.73 7.44
CA PHE A 185 13.38 8.65 8.47
C PHE A 185 14.68 7.99 7.99
N GLY A 186 14.70 7.47 6.75
CA GLY A 186 15.85 6.77 6.15
C GLY A 186 15.79 5.25 6.30
N PRO A 187 16.70 4.51 5.63
CA PRO A 187 16.77 3.05 5.70
C PRO A 187 16.91 2.55 7.14
N ILE A 188 16.36 1.38 7.41
CA ILE A 188 16.50 0.71 8.71
C ILE A 188 17.94 0.20 8.84
N LYS A 189 18.57 0.50 9.97
CA LYS A 189 19.91 0.06 10.34
C LYS A 189 19.86 -1.10 11.34
N ASN A 190 18.90 -1.01 12.29
CA ASN A 190 18.76 -2.01 13.35
C ASN A 190 17.32 -2.06 13.83
N VAL A 191 16.89 -3.22 14.33
CA VAL A 191 15.54 -3.46 14.85
C VAL A 191 15.58 -4.35 16.09
N CYS A 192 14.70 -4.05 17.05
CA CYS A 192 14.38 -4.92 18.17
C CYS A 192 12.87 -5.01 18.31
N SER A 193 12.30 -6.21 18.32
CA SER A 193 10.87 -6.44 18.40
C SER A 193 10.49 -7.31 19.60
N MET A 194 9.34 -6.98 20.19
CA MET A 194 8.62 -7.84 21.12
C MET A 194 7.27 -8.14 20.51
N LYS A 195 6.89 -9.41 20.47
CA LYS A 195 5.66 -9.87 19.84
C LYS A 195 4.95 -10.92 20.67
N SER A 196 3.67 -11.04 20.50
CA SER A 196 2.87 -12.07 21.20
C SER A 196 1.51 -12.25 20.54
N LYS A 197 0.88 -13.39 20.84
CA LYS A 197 -0.54 -13.62 20.58
C LYS A 197 -1.31 -13.44 21.86
N ASN A 198 -2.06 -12.33 21.97
CA ASN A 198 -2.80 -11.95 23.18
C ASN A 198 -4.29 -12.29 23.11
N THR A 199 -4.82 -12.63 21.93
CA THR A 199 -6.25 -12.89 21.74
C THR A 199 -6.59 -14.36 21.59
N GLN A 200 -7.89 -14.66 21.64
CA GLN A 200 -8.45 -15.98 21.31
C GLN A 200 -8.87 -16.07 19.83
N LEU A 201 -8.41 -15.15 18.99
CA LEU A 201 -8.68 -15.22 17.54
C LEU A 201 -8.12 -16.52 16.96
N ASN A 202 -8.87 -17.10 16.03
CA ASN A 202 -8.45 -18.32 15.34
C ASN A 202 -7.43 -17.97 14.23
N ILE A 203 -6.23 -17.58 14.65
CA ILE A 203 -5.08 -17.25 13.81
C ILE A 203 -3.85 -17.98 14.33
N ASP A 204 -2.91 -18.29 13.45
CA ASP A 204 -1.64 -18.98 13.77
C ASP A 204 -0.46 -18.02 13.54
N TYR A 205 -0.54 -16.83 14.13
CA TYR A 205 0.51 -15.79 14.09
C TYR A 205 0.35 -14.85 15.29
N ASP A 206 1.40 -14.09 15.59
CA ASP A 206 1.38 -13.07 16.64
C ASP A 206 0.47 -11.89 16.23
N ASP A 207 -0.38 -11.45 17.15
CA ASP A 207 -1.43 -10.45 16.89
C ASP A 207 -1.06 -9.04 17.34
N ASN A 208 0.12 -8.87 17.94
CA ASN A 208 0.67 -7.57 18.28
C ASN A 208 2.21 -7.57 18.31
N TYR A 209 2.78 -6.43 17.96
CA TYR A 209 4.22 -6.17 17.91
C TYR A 209 4.53 -4.80 18.50
N LEU A 210 5.57 -4.72 19.32
CA LEU A 210 6.22 -3.48 19.75
C LEU A 210 7.63 -3.49 19.18
N ILE A 211 7.91 -2.57 18.25
CA ILE A 211 9.10 -2.57 17.42
C ILE A 211 9.90 -1.30 17.70
N MET A 212 11.17 -1.43 18.06
CA MET A 212 12.12 -0.32 18.11
C MET A 212 12.98 -0.33 16.85
N LEU A 213 13.05 0.80 16.16
CA LEU A 213 13.76 1.00 14.91
C LEU A 213 14.89 2.01 15.09
N GLU A 214 16.06 1.70 14.59
CA GLU A 214 17.18 2.64 14.38
C GLU A 214 17.37 2.81 12.88
N HIS A 215 17.41 4.07 12.41
CA HIS A 215 17.62 4.41 11.00
C HIS A 215 19.07 4.83 10.74
N GLU A 216 19.54 4.69 9.49
CA GLU A 216 20.90 5.10 9.08
C GLU A 216 21.13 6.60 9.26
N THR A 217 20.09 7.41 9.21
CA THR A 217 20.13 8.86 9.48
C THR A 217 20.39 9.21 10.94
N GLY A 218 20.32 8.23 11.84
CA GLY A 218 20.37 8.43 13.29
C GLY A 218 19.00 8.62 13.96
N ALA A 219 17.93 8.73 13.19
CA ALA A 219 16.56 8.74 13.71
C ALA A 219 16.24 7.42 14.42
N LYS A 220 15.36 7.49 15.42
CA LYS A 220 14.87 6.32 16.15
C LYS A 220 13.36 6.36 16.22
N GLY A 221 12.75 5.19 16.12
CA GLY A 221 11.30 5.03 16.19
C GLY A 221 10.84 3.90 17.09
N VAL A 222 9.66 4.08 17.64
CA VAL A 222 8.85 2.99 18.19
C VAL A 222 7.66 2.81 17.25
N PHE A 223 7.47 1.60 16.75
CA PHE A 223 6.32 1.24 15.92
C PHE A 223 5.53 0.12 16.59
N ALA A 224 4.35 0.45 17.08
CA ALA A 224 3.40 -0.52 17.61
C ALA A 224 2.42 -0.93 16.50
N VAL A 225 2.31 -2.23 16.28
CA VAL A 225 1.42 -2.81 15.26
C VAL A 225 0.56 -3.87 15.90
N ASP A 226 -0.75 -3.81 15.71
CA ASP A 226 -1.64 -4.82 16.24
C ASP A 226 -2.92 -5.04 15.43
N VAL A 227 -3.50 -6.24 15.62
CA VAL A 227 -4.84 -6.58 15.14
C VAL A 227 -5.83 -6.82 16.29
N VAL A 228 -5.57 -6.20 17.44
CA VAL A 228 -6.33 -6.38 18.70
C VAL A 228 -7.04 -5.12 19.19
N SER A 229 -6.66 -3.94 18.70
CA SER A 229 -7.23 -2.65 19.06
C SER A 229 -8.70 -2.55 18.69
N ARG A 230 -9.60 -2.52 19.71
CA ARG A 230 -11.06 -2.53 19.51
C ARG A 230 -11.60 -1.27 18.81
N LYS A 231 -10.92 -0.17 18.96
CA LYS A 231 -11.13 1.04 18.17
C LYS A 231 -10.00 1.15 17.16
N PRO A 232 -10.29 1.36 15.87
CA PRO A 232 -9.24 1.62 14.89
C PRO A 232 -8.35 2.77 15.36
N TYR A 233 -7.05 2.55 15.31
CA TYR A 233 -6.05 3.50 15.80
C TYR A 233 -4.95 3.67 14.75
N ARG A 234 -4.60 4.93 14.49
CA ARG A 234 -3.43 5.32 13.70
C ARG A 234 -2.96 6.67 14.23
N HIS A 235 -1.81 6.69 14.88
CA HIS A 235 -1.28 7.91 15.46
C HIS A 235 0.25 7.89 15.39
N ILE A 236 0.83 9.00 14.92
CA ILE A 236 2.26 9.23 14.98
C ILE A 236 2.54 10.58 15.65
N ASP A 237 3.52 10.57 16.54
CA ASP A 237 4.23 11.74 17.04
C ASP A 237 5.64 11.74 16.45
N VAL A 238 6.05 12.83 15.80
CA VAL A 238 7.39 13.10 15.34
C VAL A 238 7.98 14.20 16.20
N TYR A 239 9.17 14.02 16.75
CA TYR A 239 9.75 14.97 17.68
C TYR A 239 11.27 15.04 17.58
N GLY A 240 11.77 16.26 17.72
CA GLY A 240 13.19 16.61 17.71
C GLY A 240 13.38 18.04 18.19
N GLU A 241 14.61 18.53 18.14
CA GLU A 241 14.92 19.89 18.61
C GLU A 241 14.21 20.97 17.79
N GLU A 242 14.09 20.75 16.46
CA GLU A 242 13.59 21.75 15.52
C GLU A 242 12.21 21.41 14.93
N LEU A 243 11.68 20.22 15.23
CA LEU A 243 10.43 19.73 14.64
C LEU A 243 9.58 18.96 15.65
N GLN A 244 8.30 19.29 15.71
CA GLN A 244 7.32 18.48 16.40
C GLN A 244 6.01 18.44 15.61
N LEU A 245 5.59 17.22 15.23
CA LEU A 245 4.35 16.96 14.50
C LEU A 245 3.55 15.90 15.24
N SER A 246 2.23 15.96 15.08
CA SER A 246 1.30 14.88 15.45
C SER A 246 0.29 14.62 14.34
N TRP A 247 -0.05 13.36 14.09
CA TRP A 247 -1.04 12.98 13.09
C TRP A 247 -1.86 11.77 13.53
N ASN A 248 -3.19 11.85 13.42
CA ASN A 248 -4.13 10.79 13.83
C ASN A 248 -4.66 9.94 12.66
N GLY A 249 -4.01 9.98 11.49
CA GLY A 249 -4.37 9.15 10.35
C GLY A 249 -5.49 9.71 9.46
N THR A 250 -6.15 10.81 9.84
CA THR A 250 -7.17 11.49 9.02
C THR A 250 -6.61 12.71 8.30
N ALA A 251 -7.27 13.15 7.23
CA ALA A 251 -6.80 14.25 6.38
C ALA A 251 -6.72 15.61 7.10
N ASP A 252 -7.48 15.78 8.17
CA ASP A 252 -7.64 17.02 8.94
C ASP A 252 -6.90 17.00 10.29
N SER A 253 -6.06 15.98 10.55
CA SER A 253 -5.48 15.76 11.87
C SER A 253 -3.96 15.92 11.95
N LEU A 254 -3.32 16.41 10.90
CA LEU A 254 -1.89 16.71 10.95
C LEU A 254 -1.68 18.08 11.60
N ASN A 255 -0.94 18.10 12.71
CA ASN A 255 -0.62 19.30 13.45
C ASN A 255 0.90 19.48 13.55
N GLU A 256 1.31 20.74 13.57
CA GLU A 256 2.68 21.18 13.84
C GLU A 256 2.73 22.05 15.08
N TYR A 257 3.64 21.73 15.98
CA TYR A 257 3.94 22.60 17.12
C TYR A 257 5.07 23.57 16.76
N HIS A 258 4.73 24.85 16.63
CA HIS A 258 5.70 25.90 16.33
C HIS A 258 6.51 26.28 17.59
N ILE A 259 7.81 25.98 17.57
CA ILE A 259 8.72 26.12 18.72
C ILE A 259 8.82 27.57 19.19
N GLU A 260 8.89 28.52 18.26
CA GLU A 260 9.03 29.95 18.58
C GLU A 260 7.77 30.55 19.22
N THR A 261 6.60 30.23 18.71
CA THR A 261 5.32 30.77 19.20
C THR A 261 4.73 29.94 20.32
N LYS A 262 5.21 28.70 20.52
CA LYS A 262 4.67 27.68 21.45
C LYS A 262 3.19 27.39 21.21
N LYS A 263 2.78 27.36 19.95
CA LYS A 263 1.42 27.06 19.54
C LYS A 263 1.40 25.86 18.63
N GLU A 264 0.37 25.06 18.77
CA GLU A 264 0.03 24.00 17.84
C GLU A 264 -0.88 24.56 16.74
N GLU A 265 -0.58 24.28 15.47
CA GLU A 265 -1.38 24.70 14.33
C GLU A 265 -1.69 23.48 13.46
N ASN A 266 -2.92 23.40 12.98
CA ASN A 266 -3.36 22.34 12.09
C ASN A 266 -2.88 22.65 10.65
N ILE A 267 -2.26 21.67 10.01
CA ILE A 267 -1.89 21.75 8.59
C ILE A 267 -3.08 21.30 7.77
N THR A 268 -3.71 22.23 7.07
CA THR A 268 -4.87 21.98 6.22
C THR A 268 -4.45 21.79 4.78
N PHE A 269 -5.11 20.86 4.09
CA PHE A 269 -4.90 20.60 2.67
C PHE A 269 -6.14 21.06 1.88
N ASP A 270 -5.93 21.83 0.82
CA ASP A 270 -6.99 22.19 -0.15
C ASP A 270 -7.35 20.95 -1.00
N ASP A 271 -7.88 19.94 -0.35
CA ASP A 271 -8.26 18.69 -0.99
C ASP A 271 -9.61 18.26 -0.41
N ALA A 272 -10.64 18.30 -1.24
CA ALA A 272 -11.90 17.66 -0.90
C ALA A 272 -11.60 16.15 -0.80
N SER A 273 -11.37 15.67 0.42
CA SER A 273 -11.16 14.25 0.68
C SER A 273 -12.39 13.48 0.22
N GLU A 274 -12.33 12.97 -1.02
CA GLU A 274 -13.37 12.12 -1.54
C GLU A 274 -13.42 10.84 -0.72
N HIS A 275 -14.55 10.60 -0.09
CA HIS A 275 -14.79 9.45 0.75
C HIS A 275 -15.88 8.59 0.12
N VAL A 276 -15.66 7.29 0.05
CA VAL A 276 -16.65 6.34 -0.45
C VAL A 276 -17.35 5.67 0.73
N ASP A 277 -18.66 5.73 0.75
CA ASP A 277 -19.48 5.11 1.79
C ASP A 277 -19.16 3.61 1.96
N GLY A 278 -19.06 3.18 3.20
CA GLY A 278 -18.77 1.79 3.56
C GLY A 278 -17.30 1.50 3.87
N TYR A 279 -16.38 2.46 3.65
CA TYR A 279 -14.99 2.36 4.08
C TYR A 279 -14.73 3.14 5.38
N ALA A 280 -13.67 2.76 6.10
CA ALA A 280 -13.26 3.47 7.31
C ALA A 280 -12.90 4.93 6.99
N ALA A 281 -13.20 5.85 7.93
CA ALA A 281 -13.05 7.31 7.74
C ALA A 281 -11.63 7.78 7.37
N PHE A 282 -10.60 6.99 7.65
CA PHE A 282 -9.21 7.28 7.29
C PHE A 282 -8.84 6.85 5.87
N ILE A 283 -9.74 6.17 5.13
CA ILE A 283 -9.50 5.76 3.73
C ILE A 283 -10.04 6.87 2.82
N THR A 284 -9.14 7.59 2.18
CA THR A 284 -9.44 8.62 1.18
C THR A 284 -9.08 8.11 -0.22
N GLU A 285 -9.80 8.58 -1.26
CA GLU A 285 -9.62 8.07 -2.63
C GLU A 285 -8.44 8.72 -3.38
N ASN A 286 -8.08 9.96 -3.01
CA ASN A 286 -7.06 10.73 -3.73
C ASN A 286 -5.69 10.02 -3.80
N PRO A 287 -5.15 9.39 -2.75
CA PRO A 287 -3.89 8.67 -2.84
C PRO A 287 -3.92 7.51 -3.85
N TYR A 288 -5.03 6.79 -3.95
CA TYR A 288 -5.19 5.72 -4.95
C TYR A 288 -5.26 6.26 -6.38
N ARG A 289 -5.86 7.45 -6.56
CA ARG A 289 -5.88 8.16 -7.86
C ARG A 289 -4.47 8.58 -8.26
N GLU A 290 -3.72 9.18 -7.33
CA GLU A 290 -2.34 9.60 -7.60
C GLU A 290 -1.40 8.43 -7.88
N GLU A 291 -1.62 7.26 -7.28
CA GLU A 291 -0.90 6.04 -7.64
C GLU A 291 -1.15 5.62 -9.09
N ILE A 292 -2.40 5.64 -9.53
CA ILE A 292 -2.74 5.34 -10.94
C ILE A 292 -2.10 6.35 -11.87
N ASN A 293 -2.16 7.64 -11.54
CA ASN A 293 -1.49 8.71 -12.29
C ASN A 293 0.01 8.46 -12.40
N ALA A 294 0.65 8.07 -11.29
CA ALA A 294 2.08 7.75 -11.25
C ALA A 294 2.43 6.53 -12.12
N TYR A 295 1.61 5.49 -12.09
CA TYR A 295 1.78 4.32 -12.96
C TYR A 295 1.66 4.68 -14.44
N LEU A 296 0.61 5.39 -14.83
CA LEU A 296 0.41 5.83 -16.20
C LEU A 296 1.54 6.75 -16.67
N LYS A 297 1.99 7.64 -15.79
CA LYS A 297 3.15 8.52 -16.05
C LYS A 297 4.44 7.71 -16.25
N GLN A 298 4.68 6.67 -15.47
CA GLN A 298 5.87 5.82 -15.62
C GLN A 298 5.86 5.05 -16.96
N ILE A 299 4.68 4.68 -17.47
CA ILE A 299 4.55 4.08 -18.80
C ILE A 299 4.89 5.11 -19.90
N ALA A 300 4.41 6.34 -19.74
CA ALA A 300 4.57 7.40 -20.73
C ALA A 300 5.97 8.04 -20.72
N ASP A 301 6.62 8.12 -19.55
CA ASP A 301 7.95 8.72 -19.36
C ASP A 301 8.92 7.74 -18.70
N PRO A 302 9.85 7.16 -19.49
CA PRO A 302 10.86 6.23 -18.97
C PRO A 302 11.83 6.84 -17.93
N ASN A 303 11.91 8.18 -17.84
CA ASN A 303 12.74 8.86 -16.87
C ASN A 303 12.05 9.06 -15.52
N TYR A 304 10.72 8.96 -15.49
CA TYR A 304 9.97 9.04 -14.23
C TYR A 304 10.27 7.83 -13.36
N LYS A 305 10.60 8.07 -12.10
CA LYS A 305 10.85 7.05 -11.08
C LYS A 305 9.87 7.25 -9.93
N PRO A 306 9.01 6.27 -9.65
CA PRO A 306 8.16 6.33 -8.46
C PRO A 306 9.01 6.31 -7.19
N ALA A 307 8.49 6.86 -6.10
CA ALA A 307 9.16 6.90 -4.81
C ALA A 307 9.44 5.49 -4.24
N TRP A 308 8.58 4.53 -4.56
CA TRP A 308 8.66 3.12 -4.16
C TRP A 308 8.74 2.18 -5.36
N ASN A 309 9.43 1.06 -5.20
CA ASN A 309 9.59 0.04 -6.23
C ASN A 309 9.86 -1.33 -5.61
N PHE A 310 9.94 -2.37 -6.42
CA PHE A 310 10.16 -3.76 -5.99
C PHE A 310 11.51 -3.98 -5.30
N GLU A 311 12.56 -3.28 -5.71
CA GLU A 311 13.88 -3.41 -5.09
C GLU A 311 13.86 -2.90 -3.64
N LYS A 312 13.31 -1.70 -3.40
CA LYS A 312 13.14 -1.14 -2.06
C LYS A 312 12.21 -1.98 -1.20
N ASP A 313 11.16 -2.51 -1.81
CA ASP A 313 10.18 -3.35 -1.12
C ASP A 313 10.77 -4.69 -0.70
N LYS A 314 11.63 -5.28 -1.54
CA LYS A 314 12.38 -6.49 -1.19
C LYS A 314 13.21 -6.30 0.07
N ASP A 315 14.00 -5.23 0.11
CA ASP A 315 14.82 -4.88 1.27
C ASP A 315 13.95 -4.67 2.53
N LEU A 316 12.76 -4.08 2.35
CA LEU A 316 11.83 -3.87 3.45
C LEU A 316 11.18 -5.16 3.93
N LEU A 317 10.79 -6.05 3.05
CA LEU A 317 10.23 -7.36 3.41
C LEU A 317 11.26 -8.22 4.16
N ASP A 318 12.55 -8.10 3.83
CA ASP A 318 13.62 -8.72 4.62
C ASP A 318 13.64 -8.21 6.07
N TRP A 319 13.43 -6.91 6.28
CA TRP A 319 13.30 -6.34 7.63
C TRP A 319 12.03 -6.81 8.33
N ILE A 320 10.91 -6.91 7.64
CA ILE A 320 9.68 -7.46 8.22
C ILE A 320 9.90 -8.92 8.64
N ASP A 321 10.61 -9.72 7.84
CA ASP A 321 10.98 -11.09 8.21
C ASP A 321 11.87 -11.14 9.46
N VAL A 322 12.74 -10.13 9.67
CA VAL A 322 13.54 -10.03 10.91
C VAL A 322 12.66 -9.64 12.10
N ILE A 323 11.72 -8.73 11.93
CA ILE A 323 10.77 -8.30 12.96
C ILE A 323 9.90 -9.48 13.44
N GLU A 324 9.52 -10.35 12.51
CA GLU A 324 8.65 -11.52 12.78
C GLU A 324 9.41 -12.74 13.35
N LYS A 325 10.72 -12.74 13.39
CA LYS A 325 11.56 -13.79 14.03
C LYS A 325 11.67 -13.61 15.53
#